data_ecaccdace6cc8e1d1348a744f6f1deee
#
_entry.id   ecaccdace6cc8e1d1348a744f6f1deee
#
_cell.length_a   1.000
_cell.length_b   1.000
_cell.length_c   1.000
_cell.angle_alpha   90.00
_cell.angle_beta   90.00
_cell.angle_gamma   90.00
#
_symmetry.space_group_name_H-M   'P 1'
#
loop_
_entity.id
_entity.type
_entity.pdbx_description
1 polymer ?
#
loop_
_entity_poly.entity_id
_entity_poly.type
_entity_poly.pdbx_seq_one_letter_code
_entity_poly.pdbx_strand_id
1 'polypeptide(L)'
;MRGAWASSNPEVRDWGIQLIDFGQTIVSPNLRTALAVLLGAVGFVLLIGCANMANLLLARASARQREIAVRASLGASRSRLLAQFLTESLLLSISGGAPGVMTAAFCVRLANRWLPQGLLPVPEIPLDSSILLFALAIIVATGLLFGFAPAWHAASTDLDNALRKTGRASVGRARVGEERLVVRHGLVAGELAIATILLVGAGLLLQSLLRLQQVPLGFHPDHILSFQLAPTPLKYPDQARRWALFRRVMESLSTIPGVSAAAISSGIPMGQGNYTRSPFVPVGSTILPPDTAVPLDWRMASPGYFRLMGIPLFAGRDFTGQDTPEKPEAIIVSRAAAKRLWGDENPIGKSLHRPMMTKMYTVVGVVGDVRHTSLDSEFPCLYFSAATRLASVMDIVARTYGRPESALNSARGHPQYRSGAAGFECAHCGRLCL
;
A
#
# COMPACT_ATOMS: atom_id res chain seq x y z
N MET A 1 21.80 12.29 25.60
CA MET A 1 22.84 11.83 24.64
C MET A 1 23.11 12.80 23.46
N ARG A 2 22.21 13.76 23.13
CA ARG A 2 22.44 14.76 22.06
C ARG A 2 23.66 15.68 22.28
N GLY A 3 23.93 16.11 23.53
CA GLY A 3 24.92 17.16 23.80
C GLY A 3 26.39 16.75 23.66
N ALA A 4 26.74 15.54 24.10
CA ALA A 4 28.14 15.13 24.15
C ALA A 4 28.70 14.68 22.81
N TRP A 5 27.87 14.17 21.91
CA TRP A 5 28.29 13.73 20.57
C TRP A 5 28.35 14.85 19.55
N ALA A 6 27.43 15.80 19.66
CA ALA A 6 27.39 16.98 18.79
C ALA A 6 28.52 18.00 19.09
N SER A 7 29.04 18.03 20.33
CA SER A 7 30.16 18.90 20.70
C SER A 7 31.51 18.42 20.18
N SER A 8 31.68 17.10 20.01
CA SER A 8 32.91 16.50 19.46
C SER A 8 32.92 16.39 17.94
N ASN A 9 31.78 16.55 17.28
CA ASN A 9 31.65 16.45 15.82
C ASN A 9 30.81 17.61 15.28
N PRO A 10 31.38 18.76 14.96
CA PRO A 10 30.65 19.94 14.48
C PRO A 10 29.84 19.67 13.20
N GLU A 11 30.24 18.71 12.39
CA GLU A 11 29.61 18.32 11.12
C GLU A 11 28.26 17.61 11.27
N VAL A 12 27.98 17.06 12.45
CA VAL A 12 26.71 16.37 12.75
C VAL A 12 25.82 17.17 13.69
N ARG A 13 26.12 18.46 13.86
CA ARG A 13 25.40 19.36 14.79
C ARG A 13 23.91 19.42 14.49
N ASP A 14 23.54 19.32 13.21
CA ASP A 14 22.16 19.35 12.73
C ASP A 14 21.53 17.94 12.56
N TRP A 15 22.28 16.88 12.87
CA TRP A 15 21.76 15.55 12.79
C TRP A 15 20.86 15.25 14.02
N GLY A 16 19.63 14.85 13.74
CA GLY A 16 18.69 14.40 14.74
C GLY A 16 18.61 12.87 14.76
N ILE A 17 18.65 12.28 15.95
CA ILE A 17 18.28 10.87 16.13
C ILE A 17 16.77 10.84 16.38
N GLN A 18 16.02 10.27 15.46
CA GLN A 18 14.61 10.00 15.64
C GLN A 18 14.46 8.54 16.08
N LEU A 19 14.04 8.36 17.32
CA LEU A 19 13.67 7.03 17.81
C LEU A 19 12.24 6.75 17.31
N ILE A 20 12.13 5.76 16.45
CA ILE A 20 10.85 5.29 15.93
C ILE A 20 10.65 3.87 16.50
N ASP A 21 9.48 3.61 17.05
CA ASP A 21 9.11 2.26 17.47
C ASP A 21 9.15 1.33 16.27
N PHE A 22 9.81 0.19 16.41
CA PHE A 22 9.99 -0.80 15.34
C PHE A 22 8.64 -1.24 14.75
N GLY A 23 7.61 -1.38 15.59
CA GLY A 23 6.24 -1.66 15.14
C GLY A 23 5.64 -0.60 14.20
N GLN A 24 6.11 0.65 14.29
CA GLN A 24 5.69 1.72 13.38
C GLN A 24 6.43 1.69 12.04
N THR A 25 7.56 1.00 11.98
CA THR A 25 8.35 0.87 10.74
C THR A 25 7.79 -0.22 9.83
N ILE A 26 7.17 -1.27 10.40
CA ILE A 26 6.60 -2.39 9.66
C ILE A 26 5.34 -1.97 8.87
N VAL A 27 4.51 -1.12 9.48
CA VAL A 27 3.27 -0.65 8.84
C VAL A 27 3.37 0.83 8.58
N SER A 28 3.42 1.22 7.31
CA SER A 28 3.50 2.63 6.93
C SER A 28 2.32 3.43 7.51
N PRO A 29 2.51 4.71 7.88
CA PRO A 29 1.44 5.57 8.39
C PRO A 29 0.24 5.63 7.43
N ASN A 30 0.49 5.64 6.14
CA ASN A 30 -0.56 5.67 5.11
C ASN A 30 -1.42 4.40 5.12
N LEU A 31 -0.80 3.23 5.32
CA LEU A 31 -1.52 1.97 5.42
C LEU A 31 -2.39 1.92 6.69
N ARG A 32 -1.89 2.42 7.82
CA ARG A 32 -2.69 2.51 9.06
C ARG A 32 -3.92 3.41 8.87
N THR A 33 -3.74 4.56 8.23
CA THR A 33 -4.85 5.48 7.95
C THR A 33 -5.87 4.84 7.00
N ALA A 34 -5.42 4.17 5.94
CA ALA A 34 -6.29 3.47 5.02
C ALA A 34 -7.10 2.35 5.71
N LEU A 35 -6.45 1.55 6.56
CA LEU A 35 -7.13 0.51 7.34
C LEU A 35 -8.13 1.08 8.35
N ALA A 36 -7.81 2.22 9.00
CA ALA A 36 -8.73 2.89 9.93
C ALA A 36 -9.96 3.44 9.19
N VAL A 37 -9.79 4.04 8.02
CA VAL A 37 -10.90 4.51 7.16
C VAL A 37 -11.77 3.34 6.70
N LEU A 38 -11.15 2.24 6.28
CA LEU A 38 -11.86 1.02 5.89
C LEU A 38 -12.68 0.44 7.04
N LEU A 39 -12.07 0.35 8.23
CA LEU A 39 -12.77 -0.11 9.44
C LEU A 39 -13.95 0.80 9.80
N GLY A 40 -13.77 2.12 9.67
CA GLY A 40 -14.85 3.09 9.84
C GLY A 40 -15.99 2.89 8.85
N ALA A 41 -15.68 2.69 7.57
CA ALA A 41 -16.67 2.42 6.53
C ALA A 41 -17.45 1.13 6.79
N VAL A 42 -16.77 0.05 7.19
CA VAL A 42 -17.42 -1.21 7.60
C VAL A 42 -18.31 -1.00 8.82
N GLY A 43 -17.86 -0.19 9.79
CA GLY A 43 -18.68 0.20 10.96
C GLY A 43 -19.95 0.94 10.56
N PHE A 44 -19.90 1.85 9.60
CA PHE A 44 -21.07 2.54 9.07
C PHE A 44 -22.03 1.60 8.32
N VAL A 45 -21.52 0.66 7.53
CA VAL A 45 -22.37 -0.37 6.88
C VAL A 45 -23.06 -1.23 7.95
N LEU A 46 -22.35 -1.60 9.00
CA LEU A 46 -22.92 -2.33 10.13
C LEU A 46 -24.03 -1.49 10.79
N LEU A 47 -23.83 -0.21 11.04
CA LEU A 47 -24.84 0.69 11.62
C LEU A 47 -26.10 0.79 10.75
N ILE A 48 -25.95 0.86 9.43
CA ILE A 48 -27.09 0.83 8.49
C ILE A 48 -27.87 -0.49 8.64
N GLY A 49 -27.18 -1.62 8.60
CA GLY A 49 -27.80 -2.93 8.82
C GLY A 49 -28.51 -3.02 10.16
N CYS A 50 -27.90 -2.41 11.15
CA CYS A 50 -28.42 -2.26 12.50
C CYS A 50 -29.73 -1.45 12.54
N ALA A 51 -29.77 -0.30 11.94
CA ALA A 51 -30.96 0.56 11.89
C ALA A 51 -32.11 -0.15 11.16
N ASN A 52 -31.81 -0.83 10.05
CA ASN A 52 -32.79 -1.62 9.30
C ASN A 52 -33.41 -2.74 10.13
N MET A 53 -32.57 -3.48 10.86
CA MET A 53 -33.03 -4.54 11.74
C MET A 53 -33.89 -4.01 12.89
N ALA A 54 -33.46 -2.87 13.50
CA ALA A 54 -34.26 -2.20 14.53
C ALA A 54 -35.64 -1.78 14.02
N ASN A 55 -35.71 -1.18 12.82
CA ASN A 55 -36.97 -0.81 12.18
C ASN A 55 -37.91 -2.00 11.95
N LEU A 56 -37.36 -3.13 11.48
CA LEU A 56 -38.14 -4.38 11.28
C LEU A 56 -38.66 -4.95 12.60
N LEU A 57 -37.82 -4.97 13.63
CA LEU A 57 -38.21 -5.49 14.95
C LEU A 57 -39.26 -4.59 15.61
N LEU A 58 -39.16 -3.27 15.50
CA LEU A 58 -40.17 -2.32 15.97
C LEU A 58 -41.52 -2.52 15.23
N ALA A 59 -41.49 -2.76 13.92
CA ALA A 59 -42.67 -3.05 13.15
C ALA A 59 -43.34 -4.37 13.60
N ARG A 60 -42.54 -5.44 13.79
CA ARG A 60 -43.02 -6.72 14.31
C ARG A 60 -43.57 -6.63 15.75
N ALA A 61 -42.88 -5.89 16.63
CA ALA A 61 -43.33 -5.70 18.01
C ALA A 61 -44.68 -4.98 18.06
N SER A 62 -44.92 -3.99 17.18
CA SER A 62 -46.22 -3.30 17.09
C SER A 62 -47.34 -4.23 16.59
N ALA A 63 -47.06 -5.13 15.65
CA ALA A 63 -48.03 -6.11 15.18
C ALA A 63 -48.43 -7.14 16.26
N ARG A 64 -47.49 -7.46 17.16
CA ARG A 64 -47.67 -8.46 18.24
C ARG A 64 -48.15 -7.83 19.57
N GLN A 65 -48.48 -6.51 19.62
CA GLN A 65 -48.87 -5.83 20.87
C GLN A 65 -50.06 -6.50 21.56
N ARG A 66 -51.07 -7.00 20.84
CA ARG A 66 -52.20 -7.75 21.42
C ARG A 66 -51.77 -9.03 22.11
N GLU A 67 -50.88 -9.78 21.46
CA GLU A 67 -50.37 -11.06 22.00
C GLU A 67 -49.54 -10.80 23.28
N ILE A 68 -48.69 -9.79 23.29
CA ILE A 68 -47.90 -9.37 24.44
C ILE A 68 -48.83 -8.92 25.61
N ALA A 69 -49.86 -8.13 25.31
CA ALA A 69 -50.83 -7.70 26.31
C ALA A 69 -51.62 -8.85 26.93
N VAL A 70 -52.04 -9.83 26.13
CA VAL A 70 -52.69 -11.04 26.62
C VAL A 70 -51.78 -11.87 27.50
N ARG A 71 -50.52 -12.10 27.11
CA ARG A 71 -49.54 -12.82 27.93
C ARG A 71 -49.21 -12.12 29.24
N ALA A 72 -49.12 -10.79 29.20
CA ALA A 72 -48.89 -9.96 30.39
C ALA A 72 -50.10 -10.01 31.36
N SER A 73 -51.35 -10.01 30.83
CA SER A 73 -52.55 -10.18 31.66
C SER A 73 -52.71 -11.57 32.26
N LEU A 74 -52.08 -12.59 31.66
CA LEU A 74 -52.02 -13.99 32.17
C LEU A 74 -50.85 -14.18 33.15
N GLY A 75 -50.13 -13.07 33.54
CA GLY A 75 -49.09 -13.12 34.58
C GLY A 75 -47.66 -13.36 34.06
N ALA A 76 -47.40 -13.21 32.79
CA ALA A 76 -46.05 -13.29 32.27
C ALA A 76 -45.18 -12.17 32.85
N SER A 77 -44.06 -12.50 33.51
CA SER A 77 -43.13 -11.53 34.04
C SER A 77 -42.41 -10.75 32.95
N ARG A 78 -42.04 -9.48 33.23
CA ARG A 78 -41.28 -8.62 32.27
C ARG A 78 -39.96 -9.27 31.85
N SER A 79 -39.28 -9.94 32.77
CA SER A 79 -38.03 -10.67 32.48
C SER A 79 -38.19 -11.80 31.49
N ARG A 80 -39.33 -12.55 31.54
CA ARG A 80 -39.61 -13.64 30.61
C ARG A 80 -39.87 -13.11 29.18
N LEU A 81 -40.55 -11.98 29.06
CA LEU A 81 -40.75 -11.31 27.75
C LEU A 81 -39.43 -10.76 27.17
N LEU A 82 -38.62 -10.13 28.03
CA LEU A 82 -37.27 -9.65 27.64
C LEU A 82 -36.39 -10.81 27.15
N ALA A 83 -36.34 -11.90 27.91
CA ALA A 83 -35.57 -13.09 27.52
C ALA A 83 -36.01 -13.68 26.19
N GLN A 84 -37.32 -13.71 25.93
CA GLN A 84 -37.87 -14.19 24.67
C GLN A 84 -37.42 -13.33 23.47
N PHE A 85 -37.50 -12.00 23.57
CA PHE A 85 -37.06 -11.10 22.50
C PHE A 85 -35.53 -11.15 22.28
N LEU A 86 -34.76 -11.25 23.37
CA LEU A 86 -33.30 -11.38 23.27
C LEU A 86 -32.89 -12.71 22.63
N THR A 87 -33.55 -13.80 22.98
CA THR A 87 -33.27 -15.13 22.34
C THR A 87 -33.64 -15.12 20.87
N GLU A 88 -34.80 -14.54 20.47
CA GLU A 88 -35.22 -14.42 19.08
C GLU A 88 -34.21 -13.60 18.26
N SER A 89 -33.77 -12.45 18.77
CA SER A 89 -32.78 -11.58 18.09
C SER A 89 -31.38 -12.23 18.05
N LEU A 90 -30.98 -12.92 19.10
CA LEU A 90 -29.69 -13.65 19.13
C LEU A 90 -29.68 -14.81 18.12
N LEU A 91 -30.77 -15.58 18.03
CA LEU A 91 -30.90 -16.64 17.02
C LEU A 91 -30.84 -16.09 15.60
N LEU A 92 -31.49 -14.95 15.35
CA LEU A 92 -31.42 -14.26 14.06
C LEU A 92 -29.99 -13.77 13.75
N SER A 93 -29.31 -13.20 14.74
CA SER A 93 -27.92 -12.74 14.56
C SER A 93 -26.96 -13.90 14.31
N ILE A 94 -27.12 -15.03 14.99
CA ILE A 94 -26.31 -16.24 14.75
C ILE A 94 -26.61 -16.84 13.37
N SER A 95 -27.89 -16.94 12.99
CA SER A 95 -28.28 -17.49 11.69
C SER A 95 -27.80 -16.66 10.50
N GLY A 96 -27.64 -15.34 10.67
CA GLY A 96 -27.01 -14.46 9.67
C GLY A 96 -25.49 -14.39 9.80
N GLY A 97 -24.97 -14.40 11.02
CA GLY A 97 -23.55 -14.30 11.29
C GLY A 97 -22.74 -15.54 10.88
N ALA A 98 -23.27 -16.74 11.07
CA ALA A 98 -22.56 -17.96 10.70
C ALA A 98 -22.28 -18.05 9.18
N PRO A 99 -23.24 -17.85 8.28
CA PRO A 99 -22.96 -17.75 6.84
C PRO A 99 -22.04 -16.59 6.50
N GLY A 100 -22.15 -15.46 7.22
CA GLY A 100 -21.26 -14.30 7.05
C GLY A 100 -19.80 -14.66 7.32
N VAL A 101 -19.52 -15.34 8.43
CA VAL A 101 -18.15 -15.81 8.77
C VAL A 101 -17.65 -16.82 7.75
N MET A 102 -18.51 -17.76 7.30
CA MET A 102 -18.15 -18.73 6.26
C MET A 102 -17.77 -18.03 4.94
N THR A 103 -18.56 -17.04 4.53
CA THR A 103 -18.28 -16.25 3.32
C THR A 103 -16.98 -15.45 3.47
N ALA A 104 -16.75 -14.83 4.62
CA ALA A 104 -15.52 -14.11 4.91
C ALA A 104 -14.30 -15.05 4.85
N ALA A 105 -14.39 -16.24 5.44
CA ALA A 105 -13.34 -17.25 5.39
C ALA A 105 -13.05 -17.71 3.96
N PHE A 106 -14.09 -17.89 3.15
CA PHE A 106 -13.93 -18.21 1.73
C PHE A 106 -13.25 -17.08 0.96
N CYS A 107 -13.68 -15.83 1.16
CA CYS A 107 -13.09 -14.66 0.52
C CYS A 107 -11.60 -14.48 0.90
N VAL A 108 -11.23 -14.70 2.18
CA VAL A 108 -9.83 -14.63 2.62
C VAL A 108 -8.99 -15.72 1.97
N ARG A 109 -9.49 -16.96 1.89
CA ARG A 109 -8.79 -18.04 1.18
C ARG A 109 -8.59 -17.72 -0.31
N LEU A 110 -9.61 -17.15 -0.95
CA LEU A 110 -9.53 -16.74 -2.34
C LEU A 110 -8.53 -15.60 -2.51
N ALA A 111 -8.55 -14.60 -1.62
CA ALA A 111 -7.60 -13.49 -1.62
C ALA A 111 -6.16 -14.01 -1.47
N ASN A 112 -5.87 -14.88 -0.49
CA ASN A 112 -4.55 -15.48 -0.31
C ASN A 112 -4.04 -16.24 -1.54
N ARG A 113 -4.97 -16.80 -2.36
CA ARG A 113 -4.61 -17.52 -3.58
C ARG A 113 -4.34 -16.60 -4.78
N TRP A 114 -5.01 -15.44 -4.83
CA TRP A 114 -4.99 -14.56 -6.00
C TRP A 114 -4.12 -13.32 -5.78
N LEU A 115 -3.84 -12.94 -4.53
CA LEU A 115 -2.95 -11.81 -4.26
C LEU A 115 -1.50 -12.18 -4.62
N PRO A 116 -0.81 -11.31 -5.39
CA PRO A 116 0.62 -11.46 -5.64
C PRO A 116 1.42 -11.46 -4.33
N GLN A 117 2.38 -12.35 -4.20
CA GLN A 117 3.28 -12.38 -3.05
C GLN A 117 4.07 -11.07 -2.97
N GLY A 118 4.10 -10.46 -1.78
CA GLY A 118 4.79 -9.19 -1.54
C GLY A 118 3.92 -7.94 -1.58
N LEU A 119 2.62 -8.05 -1.90
CA LEU A 119 1.69 -6.92 -1.81
C LEU A 119 1.38 -6.54 -0.36
N LEU A 120 1.38 -7.52 0.52
CA LEU A 120 1.16 -7.33 1.96
C LEU A 120 2.46 -7.57 2.73
N PRO A 121 2.66 -6.89 3.87
CA PRO A 121 3.82 -7.13 4.74
C PRO A 121 3.80 -8.50 5.42
N VAL A 122 2.74 -9.28 5.24
CA VAL A 122 2.56 -10.65 5.74
C VAL A 122 2.39 -11.61 4.57
N PRO A 123 2.95 -12.83 4.64
CA PRO A 123 2.88 -13.79 3.53
C PRO A 123 1.46 -14.30 3.28
N GLU A 124 0.64 -14.37 4.31
CA GLU A 124 -0.78 -14.80 4.23
C GLU A 124 -1.61 -14.02 5.25
N ILE A 125 -2.88 -13.80 4.95
CA ILE A 125 -3.84 -13.25 5.90
C ILE A 125 -4.28 -14.40 6.82
N PRO A 126 -3.86 -14.43 8.10
CA PRO A 126 -4.21 -15.50 9.00
C PRO A 126 -5.70 -15.42 9.38
N LEU A 127 -6.35 -16.56 9.39
CA LEU A 127 -7.67 -16.73 10.04
C LEU A 127 -7.45 -17.45 11.36
N ASP A 128 -7.08 -16.68 12.38
CA ASP A 128 -6.82 -17.21 13.71
C ASP A 128 -8.07 -17.17 14.61
N SER A 129 -7.95 -17.80 15.77
CA SER A 129 -9.02 -17.85 16.78
C SER A 129 -9.42 -16.45 17.27
N SER A 130 -8.52 -15.48 17.26
CA SER A 130 -8.78 -14.11 17.74
C SER A 130 -9.78 -13.41 16.79
N ILE A 131 -9.61 -13.58 15.48
CA ILE A 131 -10.52 -13.02 14.47
C ILE A 131 -11.91 -13.65 14.58
N LEU A 132 -11.96 -14.99 14.77
CA LEU A 132 -13.23 -15.69 14.94
C LEU A 132 -13.94 -15.28 16.23
N LEU A 133 -13.19 -15.09 17.31
CA LEU A 133 -13.74 -14.62 18.59
C LEU A 133 -14.24 -13.18 18.50
N PHE A 134 -13.53 -12.31 17.79
CA PHE A 134 -13.97 -10.96 17.49
C PHE A 134 -15.26 -10.95 16.65
N ALA A 135 -15.34 -11.77 15.61
CA ALA A 135 -16.54 -11.91 14.79
C ALA A 135 -17.72 -12.40 15.62
N LEU A 136 -17.52 -13.41 16.48
CA LEU A 136 -18.53 -13.91 17.39
C LEU A 136 -18.99 -12.81 18.38
N ALA A 137 -18.06 -12.06 18.93
CA ALA A 137 -18.37 -10.93 19.83
C ALA A 137 -19.25 -9.87 19.14
N ILE A 138 -18.97 -9.53 17.88
CA ILE A 138 -19.78 -8.61 17.09
C ILE A 138 -21.17 -9.18 16.84
N ILE A 139 -21.29 -10.48 16.46
CA ILE A 139 -22.57 -11.14 16.22
C ILE A 139 -23.44 -11.11 17.49
N VAL A 140 -22.85 -11.45 18.64
CA VAL A 140 -23.55 -11.44 19.93
C VAL A 140 -23.93 -9.99 20.33
N ALA A 141 -22.99 -9.05 20.25
CA ALA A 141 -23.25 -7.65 20.57
C ALA A 141 -24.36 -7.05 19.71
N THR A 142 -24.35 -7.33 18.44
CA THR A 142 -25.40 -6.93 17.48
C THR A 142 -26.74 -7.52 17.88
N GLY A 143 -26.82 -8.82 18.11
CA GLY A 143 -28.05 -9.50 18.57
C GLY A 143 -28.62 -8.93 19.86
N LEU A 144 -27.78 -8.62 20.83
CA LEU A 144 -28.18 -8.04 22.10
C LEU A 144 -28.65 -6.58 21.94
N LEU A 145 -27.94 -5.75 21.20
CA LEU A 145 -28.31 -4.37 20.96
C LEU A 145 -29.66 -4.24 20.28
N PHE A 146 -29.95 -5.11 19.30
CA PHE A 146 -31.22 -5.07 18.58
C PHE A 146 -32.37 -5.73 19.35
N GLY A 147 -32.08 -6.74 20.14
CA GLY A 147 -33.07 -7.35 21.02
C GLY A 147 -33.47 -6.44 22.16
N PHE A 148 -32.53 -5.63 22.69
CA PHE A 148 -32.74 -4.84 23.88
C PHE A 148 -33.75 -3.67 23.65
N ALA A 149 -33.63 -2.92 22.54
CA ALA A 149 -34.45 -1.74 22.31
C ALA A 149 -35.97 -2.06 22.20
N PRO A 150 -36.41 -3.03 21.37
CA PRO A 150 -37.83 -3.45 21.33
C PRO A 150 -38.28 -4.08 22.63
N ALA A 151 -37.43 -4.87 23.27
CA ALA A 151 -37.75 -5.54 24.51
C ALA A 151 -37.96 -4.55 25.67
N TRP A 152 -37.14 -3.50 25.76
CA TRP A 152 -37.28 -2.42 26.73
C TRP A 152 -38.59 -1.66 26.52
N HIS A 153 -38.91 -1.29 25.28
CA HIS A 153 -40.18 -0.63 24.98
C HIS A 153 -41.41 -1.51 25.23
N ALA A 154 -41.34 -2.80 24.99
CA ALA A 154 -42.41 -3.74 25.29
C ALA A 154 -42.61 -3.90 26.81
N ALA A 155 -41.52 -3.89 27.60
CA ALA A 155 -41.55 -4.03 29.04
C ALA A 155 -41.94 -2.74 29.78
N SER A 156 -41.72 -1.56 29.19
CA SER A 156 -42.05 -0.26 29.77
C SER A 156 -43.47 0.22 29.47
N THR A 157 -44.23 -0.51 28.65
CA THR A 157 -45.63 -0.16 28.35
C THR A 157 -46.50 -0.48 29.57
N ASP A 158 -46.97 0.56 30.28
CA ASP A 158 -47.81 0.45 31.46
C ASP A 158 -49.13 -0.26 31.13
N LEU A 159 -49.36 -1.40 31.78
CA LEU A 159 -50.57 -2.23 31.65
C LEU A 159 -51.83 -1.39 31.96
N ASP A 160 -51.74 -0.44 32.90
CA ASP A 160 -52.87 0.44 33.28
C ASP A 160 -53.34 1.32 32.12
N ASN A 161 -52.37 1.76 31.29
CA ASN A 161 -52.70 2.53 30.06
C ASN A 161 -53.26 1.67 28.93
N ALA A 162 -52.90 0.39 28.83
CA ALA A 162 -53.41 -0.50 27.81
C ALA A 162 -54.86 -0.92 28.07
N LEU A 163 -55.26 -1.13 29.35
CA LEU A 163 -56.61 -1.51 29.76
C LEU A 163 -57.56 -0.27 29.82
N ARG A 164 -57.10 0.89 30.20
CA ARG A 164 -57.90 2.13 30.16
C ARG A 164 -58.22 2.66 28.76
N LYS A 165 -57.47 2.19 27.75
CA LYS A 165 -57.66 2.61 26.34
C LYS A 165 -58.84 1.96 25.61
N THR A 166 -59.57 1.06 26.25
CA THR A 166 -60.79 0.48 25.68
C THR A 166 -62.00 1.39 25.84
N GLY A 167 -61.92 2.48 26.67
CA GLY A 167 -63.09 3.29 27.01
C GLY A 167 -63.10 4.76 26.54
N ARG A 168 -61.98 5.36 26.20
CA ARG A 168 -61.93 6.76 25.74
C ARG A 168 -60.84 6.96 24.68
N ALA A 169 -61.31 6.85 23.45
CA ALA A 169 -60.46 7.07 22.27
C ALA A 169 -60.18 8.56 22.05
N SER A 170 -58.99 8.92 21.73
CA SER A 170 -58.49 9.76 20.64
C SER A 170 -57.25 10.63 20.93
N VAL A 171 -57.11 11.28 22.11
CA VAL A 171 -56.01 12.26 22.30
C VAL A 171 -54.65 11.62 22.69
N GLY A 172 -54.65 10.48 23.40
CA GLY A 172 -53.40 9.81 23.81
C GLY A 172 -52.76 8.94 22.69
N ARG A 173 -53.53 8.54 21.70
CA ARG A 173 -53.07 7.72 20.57
C ARG A 173 -52.25 8.51 19.57
N ALA A 174 -52.54 9.82 19.39
CA ALA A 174 -51.80 10.69 18.53
C ALA A 174 -50.35 10.93 18.98
N ARG A 175 -50.11 11.21 20.28
CA ARG A 175 -48.76 11.46 20.79
C ARG A 175 -47.80 10.26 20.77
N VAL A 176 -48.28 9.06 21.15
CA VAL A 176 -47.43 7.85 21.10
C VAL A 176 -47.17 7.39 19.65
N GLY A 177 -48.10 7.68 18.74
CA GLY A 177 -47.91 7.46 17.31
C GLY A 177 -46.92 8.46 16.72
N GLU A 178 -46.97 9.71 17.11
CA GLU A 178 -46.03 10.75 16.64
C GLU A 178 -44.60 10.52 17.12
N GLU A 179 -44.39 10.18 18.40
CA GLU A 179 -43.03 9.85 18.89
C GLU A 179 -42.40 8.65 18.14
N ARG A 180 -43.18 7.63 17.86
CA ARG A 180 -42.70 6.48 17.08
C ARG A 180 -42.40 6.83 15.61
N LEU A 181 -43.21 7.70 15.00
CA LEU A 181 -42.97 8.20 13.66
C LEU A 181 -41.72 9.06 13.60
N VAL A 182 -41.49 9.93 14.60
CA VAL A 182 -40.28 10.76 14.70
C VAL A 182 -39.01 9.89 14.83
N VAL A 183 -39.00 8.89 15.70
CA VAL A 183 -37.86 7.97 15.84
C VAL A 183 -37.60 7.20 14.56
N ARG A 184 -38.62 6.69 13.91
CA ARG A 184 -38.47 5.95 12.63
C ARG A 184 -37.97 6.87 11.52
N HIS A 185 -38.51 8.07 11.39
CA HIS A 185 -38.04 9.05 10.40
C HIS A 185 -36.60 9.48 10.70
N GLY A 186 -36.23 9.64 11.98
CA GLY A 186 -34.87 9.96 12.39
C GLY A 186 -33.87 8.83 12.04
N LEU A 187 -34.27 7.58 12.23
CA LEU A 187 -33.44 6.42 11.83
C LEU A 187 -33.24 6.37 10.31
N VAL A 188 -34.32 6.54 9.53
CA VAL A 188 -34.25 6.55 8.05
C VAL A 188 -33.42 7.72 7.55
N ALA A 189 -33.59 8.91 8.12
CA ALA A 189 -32.77 10.07 7.77
C ALA A 189 -31.30 9.88 8.10
N GLY A 190 -30.98 9.31 9.27
CA GLY A 190 -29.62 8.96 9.67
C GLY A 190 -29.00 7.92 8.75
N GLU A 191 -29.75 6.89 8.39
CA GLU A 191 -29.32 5.84 7.45
C GLU A 191 -29.01 6.42 6.07
N LEU A 192 -29.90 7.28 5.54
CA LEU A 192 -29.66 7.95 4.26
C LEU A 192 -28.45 8.89 4.31
N ALA A 193 -28.25 9.61 5.42
CA ALA A 193 -27.09 10.46 5.62
C ALA A 193 -25.78 9.63 5.61
N ILE A 194 -25.74 8.53 6.36
CA ILE A 194 -24.57 7.62 6.39
C ILE A 194 -24.32 7.02 5.00
N ALA A 195 -25.36 6.55 4.33
CA ALA A 195 -25.24 6.01 2.98
C ALA A 195 -24.70 7.06 1.99
N THR A 196 -25.15 8.30 2.09
CA THR A 196 -24.65 9.41 1.26
C THR A 196 -23.17 9.69 1.54
N ILE A 197 -22.76 9.74 2.81
CA ILE A 197 -21.36 9.93 3.19
C ILE A 197 -20.48 8.81 2.62
N LEU A 198 -20.92 7.56 2.74
CA LEU A 198 -20.19 6.42 2.18
C LEU A 198 -20.09 6.47 0.66
N LEU A 199 -21.17 6.85 -0.01
CA LEU A 199 -21.19 6.98 -1.48
C LEU A 199 -20.24 8.08 -1.97
N VAL A 200 -20.26 9.24 -1.34
CA VAL A 200 -19.34 10.35 -1.65
C VAL A 200 -17.90 9.93 -1.37
N GLY A 201 -17.65 9.30 -0.22
CA GLY A 201 -16.33 8.77 0.13
C GLY A 201 -15.81 7.75 -0.88
N ALA A 202 -16.64 6.80 -1.29
CA ALA A 202 -16.31 5.82 -2.31
C ALA A 202 -16.03 6.48 -3.68
N GLY A 203 -16.82 7.48 -4.07
CA GLY A 203 -16.62 8.26 -5.29
C GLY A 203 -15.28 9.00 -5.30
N LEU A 204 -14.91 9.64 -4.18
CA LEU A 204 -13.62 10.31 -4.03
C LEU A 204 -12.45 9.34 -4.08
N LEU A 205 -12.57 8.17 -3.43
CA LEU A 205 -11.54 7.14 -3.49
C LEU A 205 -11.36 6.60 -4.91
N LEU A 206 -12.45 6.33 -5.63
CA LEU A 206 -12.41 5.90 -7.03
C LEU A 206 -11.76 6.97 -7.91
N GLN A 207 -12.14 8.24 -7.75
CA GLN A 207 -11.52 9.34 -8.48
C GLN A 207 -10.02 9.47 -8.19
N SER A 208 -9.62 9.31 -6.93
CA SER A 208 -8.20 9.30 -6.52
C SER A 208 -7.44 8.15 -7.19
N LEU A 209 -8.01 6.95 -7.19
CA LEU A 209 -7.42 5.79 -7.85
C LEU A 209 -7.24 6.00 -9.36
N LEU A 210 -8.26 6.53 -10.04
CA LEU A 210 -8.19 6.82 -11.46
C LEU A 210 -7.13 7.89 -11.77
N ARG A 211 -6.99 8.92 -10.93
CA ARG A 211 -5.92 9.92 -11.06
C ARG A 211 -4.53 9.31 -10.84
N LEU A 212 -4.37 8.44 -9.86
CA LEU A 212 -3.10 7.74 -9.61
C LEU A 212 -2.66 6.89 -10.81
N GLN A 213 -3.60 6.25 -11.51
CA GLN A 213 -3.30 5.48 -12.73
C GLN A 213 -2.84 6.35 -13.93
N GLN A 214 -3.18 7.64 -13.91
CA GLN A 214 -2.80 8.58 -14.98
C GLN A 214 -1.51 9.34 -14.69
N VAL A 215 -0.91 9.15 -13.50
CA VAL A 215 0.34 9.83 -13.14
C VAL A 215 1.47 9.34 -14.04
N PRO A 216 2.17 10.25 -14.75
CA PRO A 216 3.29 9.86 -15.59
C PRO A 216 4.43 9.33 -14.71
N LEU A 217 4.80 8.07 -14.91
CA LEU A 217 5.85 7.40 -14.13
C LEU A 217 7.25 7.90 -14.53
N GLY A 218 7.39 8.52 -15.71
CA GLY A 218 8.67 8.92 -16.30
C GLY A 218 9.43 7.77 -16.97
N PHE A 219 8.83 6.59 -17.06
CA PHE A 219 9.36 5.41 -17.76
C PHE A 219 8.22 4.54 -18.30
N HIS A 220 8.54 3.60 -19.19
CA HIS A 220 7.57 2.66 -19.79
C HIS A 220 7.68 1.29 -19.11
N PRO A 221 6.72 0.93 -18.24
CA PRO A 221 6.75 -0.33 -17.48
C PRO A 221 6.39 -1.57 -18.34
N ASP A 222 5.76 -1.37 -19.50
CA ASP A 222 5.25 -2.46 -20.32
C ASP A 222 6.37 -3.34 -20.87
N HIS A 223 6.12 -4.66 -20.86
CA HIS A 223 7.04 -5.64 -21.40
C HIS A 223 8.42 -5.67 -20.75
N ILE A 224 8.52 -5.28 -19.46
CA ILE A 224 9.75 -5.36 -18.69
C ILE A 224 9.69 -6.58 -17.76
N LEU A 225 10.71 -7.43 -17.87
CA LEU A 225 11.03 -8.48 -16.91
C LEU A 225 12.15 -7.97 -16.01
N SER A 226 12.04 -8.19 -14.70
CA SER A 226 13.08 -7.82 -13.74
C SER A 226 13.32 -8.92 -12.72
N PHE A 227 14.56 -9.08 -12.32
CA PHE A 227 14.98 -9.96 -11.24
C PHE A 227 16.25 -9.44 -10.59
N GLN A 228 16.50 -9.85 -9.35
CA GLN A 228 17.68 -9.43 -8.61
C GLN A 228 18.78 -10.49 -8.68
N LEU A 229 20.02 -10.01 -8.80
CA LEU A 229 21.21 -10.85 -8.72
C LEU A 229 22.15 -10.28 -7.66
N ALA A 230 22.51 -11.14 -6.69
CA ALA A 230 23.46 -10.86 -5.62
C ALA A 230 24.67 -11.77 -5.76
N PRO A 231 25.75 -11.35 -6.44
CA PRO A 231 26.97 -12.17 -6.57
C PRO A 231 27.63 -12.43 -5.21
N THR A 232 27.92 -13.69 -4.93
CA THR A 232 28.60 -14.08 -3.68
C THR A 232 29.98 -13.46 -3.61
N PRO A 233 30.35 -12.72 -2.54
CA PRO A 233 31.65 -12.05 -2.43
C PRO A 233 32.86 -13.00 -2.53
N LEU A 234 32.72 -14.25 -2.07
CA LEU A 234 33.78 -15.27 -2.17
C LEU A 234 34.15 -15.61 -3.62
N LYS A 235 33.14 -15.65 -4.52
CA LYS A 235 33.37 -15.99 -5.93
C LYS A 235 33.70 -14.76 -6.78
N TYR A 236 33.17 -13.62 -6.38
CA TYR A 236 33.30 -12.34 -7.09
C TYR A 236 33.76 -11.23 -6.15
N PRO A 237 35.03 -11.27 -5.68
CA PRO A 237 35.52 -10.38 -4.64
C PRO A 237 35.72 -8.94 -5.10
N ASP A 238 36.05 -8.75 -6.37
CA ASP A 238 36.36 -7.42 -6.94
C ASP A 238 35.30 -6.90 -7.91
N GLN A 239 35.34 -5.60 -8.12
CA GLN A 239 34.41 -4.88 -9.01
C GLN A 239 34.48 -5.40 -10.46
N ALA A 240 35.69 -5.68 -10.97
CA ALA A 240 35.89 -6.10 -12.36
C ALA A 240 35.26 -7.47 -12.62
N ARG A 241 35.44 -8.44 -11.72
CA ARG A 241 34.79 -9.76 -11.83
C ARG A 241 33.26 -9.67 -11.74
N ARG A 242 32.75 -8.85 -10.82
CA ARG A 242 31.30 -8.61 -10.73
C ARG A 242 30.76 -7.98 -12.01
N TRP A 243 31.42 -6.96 -12.55
CA TRP A 243 31.02 -6.34 -13.80
C TRP A 243 31.06 -7.32 -14.97
N ALA A 244 32.11 -8.15 -15.08
CA ALA A 244 32.20 -9.18 -16.11
C ALA A 244 31.05 -10.21 -16.00
N LEU A 245 30.64 -10.58 -14.80
CA LEU A 245 29.46 -11.44 -14.59
C LEU A 245 28.19 -10.76 -15.12
N PHE A 246 27.91 -9.54 -14.69
CA PHE A 246 26.69 -8.82 -15.11
C PHE A 246 26.65 -8.60 -16.61
N ARG A 247 27.80 -8.29 -17.23
CA ARG A 247 27.89 -8.16 -18.68
C ARG A 247 27.53 -9.46 -19.40
N ARG A 248 28.09 -10.60 -18.96
CA ARG A 248 27.74 -11.92 -19.50
C ARG A 248 26.24 -12.22 -19.35
N VAL A 249 25.66 -11.90 -18.22
CA VAL A 249 24.22 -12.10 -18.00
C VAL A 249 23.40 -11.24 -18.96
N MET A 250 23.73 -9.96 -19.14
CA MET A 250 23.06 -9.11 -20.11
C MET A 250 23.20 -9.61 -21.55
N GLU A 251 24.41 -10.03 -21.93
CA GLU A 251 24.69 -10.63 -23.24
C GLU A 251 23.86 -11.89 -23.46
N SER A 252 23.86 -12.82 -22.48
CA SER A 252 23.06 -14.06 -22.56
C SER A 252 21.57 -13.80 -22.62
N LEU A 253 21.03 -12.82 -21.88
CA LEU A 253 19.61 -12.45 -21.96
C LEU A 253 19.27 -11.89 -23.35
N SER A 254 20.17 -11.13 -23.96
CA SER A 254 19.96 -10.56 -25.29
C SER A 254 19.94 -11.62 -26.40
N THR A 255 20.44 -12.85 -26.15
CA THR A 255 20.36 -13.97 -27.10
C THR A 255 19.05 -14.75 -27.00
N ILE A 256 18.23 -14.51 -25.97
CA ILE A 256 16.95 -15.22 -25.80
C ILE A 256 15.94 -14.69 -26.82
N PRO A 257 15.28 -15.57 -27.61
CA PRO A 257 14.25 -15.17 -28.52
C PRO A 257 13.11 -14.43 -27.80
N GLY A 258 12.76 -13.23 -28.28
CA GLY A 258 11.73 -12.39 -27.68
C GLY A 258 12.26 -11.33 -26.69
N VAL A 259 13.55 -11.33 -26.36
CA VAL A 259 14.20 -10.26 -25.59
C VAL A 259 14.80 -9.23 -26.54
N SER A 260 14.48 -7.97 -26.39
CA SER A 260 14.97 -6.87 -27.24
C SER A 260 16.23 -6.22 -26.68
N ALA A 261 16.35 -6.13 -25.37
CA ALA A 261 17.51 -5.55 -24.68
C ALA A 261 17.54 -5.99 -23.21
N ALA A 262 18.75 -5.96 -22.63
CA ALA A 262 18.93 -6.17 -21.20
C ALA A 262 19.86 -5.08 -20.62
N ALA A 263 19.60 -4.69 -19.38
CA ALA A 263 20.36 -3.69 -18.65
C ALA A 263 20.36 -4.01 -17.16
N ILE A 264 21.20 -3.35 -16.37
CA ILE A 264 21.21 -3.47 -14.90
C ILE A 264 21.07 -2.10 -14.23
N SER A 265 20.46 -2.10 -13.05
CA SER A 265 20.36 -0.95 -12.16
C SER A 265 20.49 -1.38 -10.69
N SER A 266 20.86 -0.46 -9.81
CA SER A 266 20.84 -0.73 -8.36
C SER A 266 19.46 -0.62 -7.73
N GLY A 267 18.44 -0.39 -8.53
CA GLY A 267 17.04 -0.30 -8.13
C GLY A 267 16.18 0.11 -9.32
N ILE A 268 15.15 -0.66 -9.58
CA ILE A 268 14.14 -0.33 -10.58
C ILE A 268 13.14 0.68 -10.01
N PRO A 269 12.61 1.58 -10.83
CA PRO A 269 11.55 2.48 -10.40
C PRO A 269 10.34 1.70 -9.87
N MET A 270 9.74 2.19 -8.78
CA MET A 270 8.60 1.57 -8.09
C MET A 270 8.84 0.15 -7.57
N GLY A 271 10.07 -0.37 -7.67
CA GLY A 271 10.45 -1.69 -7.16
C GLY A 271 10.96 -1.65 -5.72
N GLN A 272 11.18 -2.83 -5.15
CA GLN A 272 11.88 -2.98 -3.87
C GLN A 272 13.39 -2.85 -4.14
N GLY A 273 13.91 -1.63 -4.19
CA GLY A 273 15.32 -1.37 -4.47
C GLY A 273 16.01 -0.67 -3.32
N ASN A 274 17.34 -0.63 -3.39
CA ASN A 274 18.16 0.10 -2.43
C ASN A 274 18.07 1.60 -2.74
N TYR A 275 17.22 2.31 -2.00
CA TYR A 275 17.06 3.76 -2.12
C TYR A 275 18.13 4.44 -1.30
N THR A 276 19.20 4.90 -1.96
CA THR A 276 20.28 5.59 -1.29
C THR A 276 20.19 7.08 -1.57
N ARG A 277 20.15 7.87 -0.51
CA ARG A 277 20.22 9.32 -0.55
C ARG A 277 21.54 9.79 0.06
N SER A 278 22.17 10.74 -0.57
CA SER A 278 23.40 11.34 -0.06
C SER A 278 23.45 12.82 -0.38
N PRO A 279 24.16 13.64 0.43
CA PRO A 279 24.42 15.01 0.11
C PRO A 279 25.47 15.14 -0.99
N PHE A 280 25.27 16.08 -1.91
CA PHE A 280 26.20 16.43 -2.98
C PHE A 280 26.32 17.94 -3.07
N VAL A 281 27.54 18.42 -3.30
CA VAL A 281 27.87 19.86 -3.45
C VAL A 281 28.14 20.13 -4.92
N PRO A 282 27.33 20.97 -5.59
CA PRO A 282 27.60 21.37 -6.98
C PRO A 282 28.75 22.37 -7.06
N VAL A 283 29.65 22.17 -8.02
CA VAL A 283 30.71 23.11 -8.33
C VAL A 283 30.20 24.12 -9.38
N GLY A 284 30.45 25.42 -9.12
CA GLY A 284 30.07 26.48 -10.04
C GLY A 284 28.54 26.68 -10.17
N SER A 285 27.80 26.39 -9.12
CA SER A 285 26.38 26.77 -9.07
C SER A 285 26.23 28.26 -8.82
N THR A 286 25.38 28.92 -9.59
CA THR A 286 25.06 30.34 -9.40
C THR A 286 23.83 30.57 -8.53
N ILE A 287 23.04 29.52 -8.30
CA ILE A 287 21.77 29.57 -7.55
C ILE A 287 21.93 29.12 -6.10
N LEU A 288 22.99 28.41 -5.77
CA LEU A 288 23.24 27.89 -4.43
C LEU A 288 24.49 28.57 -3.83
N PRO A 289 24.49 28.88 -2.53
CA PRO A 289 25.70 29.32 -1.83
C PRO A 289 26.84 28.30 -2.01
N PRO A 290 28.10 28.73 -2.01
CA PRO A 290 29.25 27.83 -2.03
C PRO A 290 29.11 26.73 -0.93
N ASP A 291 29.58 25.55 -1.24
CA ASP A 291 29.59 24.39 -0.33
C ASP A 291 28.21 23.92 0.19
N THR A 292 27.14 24.41 -0.43
CA THR A 292 25.79 23.95 -0.07
C THR A 292 25.56 22.50 -0.50
N ALA A 293 25.41 21.63 0.48
CA ALA A 293 25.11 20.20 0.25
C ALA A 293 23.61 19.99 -0.04
N VAL A 294 23.31 19.44 -1.20
CA VAL A 294 21.95 19.10 -1.63
C VAL A 294 21.72 17.60 -1.52
N PRO A 295 20.72 17.13 -0.77
CA PRO A 295 20.39 15.72 -0.70
C PRO A 295 19.78 15.26 -2.03
N LEU A 296 20.44 14.30 -2.69
CA LEU A 296 20.00 13.68 -3.94
C LEU A 296 19.89 12.16 -3.77
N ASP A 297 18.89 11.59 -4.40
CA ASP A 297 18.84 10.15 -4.59
C ASP A 297 19.87 9.75 -5.64
N TRP A 298 20.49 8.60 -5.49
CA TRP A 298 21.42 8.12 -6.47
C TRP A 298 21.31 6.62 -6.72
N ARG A 299 21.61 6.23 -7.95
CA ARG A 299 21.53 4.87 -8.45
C ARG A 299 22.69 4.56 -9.34
N MET A 300 22.82 3.28 -9.65
CA MET A 300 23.75 2.79 -10.66
C MET A 300 22.93 2.31 -11.86
N ALA A 301 23.43 2.58 -13.07
CA ALA A 301 22.78 2.15 -14.29
C ALA A 301 23.84 1.72 -15.31
N SER A 302 23.59 0.63 -16.04
CA SER A 302 24.43 0.23 -17.16
C SER A 302 24.15 1.07 -18.40
N PRO A 303 25.07 1.10 -19.37
CA PRO A 303 24.78 1.63 -20.70
C PRO A 303 23.48 1.03 -21.28
N GLY A 304 22.66 1.86 -21.94
CA GLY A 304 21.41 1.44 -22.54
C GLY A 304 20.22 1.32 -21.58
N TYR A 305 20.41 1.45 -20.27
CA TYR A 305 19.35 1.37 -19.28
C TYR A 305 18.21 2.37 -19.53
N PHE A 306 18.54 3.64 -19.78
CA PHE A 306 17.54 4.69 -20.00
C PHE A 306 16.70 4.42 -21.22
N ARG A 307 17.31 4.00 -22.33
CA ARG A 307 16.60 3.61 -23.56
C ARG A 307 15.70 2.40 -23.33
N LEU A 308 16.21 1.37 -22.62
CA LEU A 308 15.43 0.19 -22.29
C LEU A 308 14.21 0.54 -21.45
N MET A 309 14.36 1.42 -20.45
CA MET A 309 13.26 1.85 -19.60
C MET A 309 12.33 2.88 -20.27
N GLY A 310 12.69 3.41 -21.46
CA GLY A 310 11.94 4.48 -22.11
C GLY A 310 12.10 5.83 -21.42
N ILE A 311 13.17 6.03 -20.68
CA ILE A 311 13.51 7.31 -20.01
C ILE A 311 14.19 8.20 -21.06
N PRO A 312 13.63 9.39 -21.37
CA PRO A 312 14.19 10.26 -22.40
C PRO A 312 15.52 10.88 -21.96
N LEU A 313 16.49 10.91 -22.87
CA LEU A 313 17.73 11.66 -22.73
C LEU A 313 17.52 13.05 -23.34
N PHE A 314 17.58 14.10 -22.53
CA PHE A 314 17.33 15.47 -22.98
C PHE A 314 18.58 16.19 -23.45
N ALA A 315 19.74 15.92 -22.84
CA ALA A 315 21.00 16.54 -23.20
C ALA A 315 22.17 15.60 -22.92
N GLY A 316 23.26 15.81 -23.62
CA GLY A 316 24.48 15.01 -23.46
C GLY A 316 24.39 13.62 -24.05
N ARG A 317 24.98 12.64 -23.34
CA ARG A 317 25.06 11.23 -23.79
C ARG A 317 24.74 10.25 -22.65
N ASP A 318 24.39 9.04 -23.05
CA ASP A 318 24.31 7.89 -22.15
C ASP A 318 25.69 7.41 -21.70
N PHE A 319 25.74 6.53 -20.70
CA PHE A 319 26.96 5.85 -20.32
C PHE A 319 27.52 5.00 -21.45
N THR A 320 28.84 4.87 -21.48
CA THR A 320 29.55 4.06 -22.45
C THR A 320 30.57 3.15 -21.75
N GLY A 321 31.11 2.19 -22.46
CA GLY A 321 32.20 1.36 -21.97
C GLY A 321 33.52 2.11 -21.71
N GLN A 322 33.62 3.38 -22.13
CA GLN A 322 34.81 4.24 -21.91
C GLN A 322 34.72 5.06 -20.62
N ASP A 323 33.60 4.99 -19.90
CA ASP A 323 33.43 5.64 -18.60
C ASP A 323 34.11 4.77 -17.52
N THR A 324 35.43 4.96 -17.35
CA THR A 324 36.28 4.18 -16.43
C THR A 324 36.48 4.89 -15.10
N PRO A 325 36.85 4.16 -14.01
CA PRO A 325 37.05 4.76 -12.67
C PRO A 325 38.23 5.73 -12.58
N GLU A 326 39.16 5.69 -13.55
CA GLU A 326 40.41 6.46 -13.56
C GLU A 326 40.23 7.92 -14.00
N LYS A 327 39.16 8.21 -14.72
CA LYS A 327 38.77 9.57 -15.11
C LYS A 327 37.81 10.15 -14.06
N PRO A 328 37.54 11.49 -14.07
CA PRO A 328 36.41 12.02 -13.32
C PRO A 328 35.18 11.18 -13.61
N GLU A 329 34.60 10.60 -12.56
CA GLU A 329 33.52 9.62 -12.71
C GLU A 329 32.33 10.29 -13.41
N ALA A 330 31.94 9.74 -14.54
CA ALA A 330 30.81 10.22 -15.33
C ALA A 330 29.51 9.95 -14.58
N ILE A 331 28.65 10.95 -14.49
CA ILE A 331 27.31 10.83 -13.93
C ILE A 331 26.26 11.37 -14.90
N ILE A 332 25.05 10.84 -14.78
CA ILE A 332 23.86 11.34 -15.46
C ILE A 332 22.91 11.84 -14.38
N VAL A 333 22.31 13.01 -14.60
CA VAL A 333 21.39 13.62 -13.65
C VAL A 333 19.98 13.67 -14.20
N SER A 334 18.96 13.57 -13.35
CA SER A 334 17.59 13.84 -13.75
C SER A 334 17.40 15.35 -13.99
N ARG A 335 16.36 15.72 -14.74
CA ARG A 335 16.03 17.13 -15.01
C ARG A 335 15.78 17.88 -13.69
N ALA A 336 15.06 17.29 -12.76
CA ALA A 336 14.82 17.88 -11.44
C ALA A 336 16.11 18.09 -10.65
N ALA A 337 17.07 17.14 -10.73
CA ALA A 337 18.38 17.29 -10.10
C ALA A 337 19.19 18.41 -10.74
N ALA A 338 19.23 18.48 -12.07
CA ALA A 338 19.92 19.54 -12.80
C ALA A 338 19.37 20.92 -12.42
N LYS A 339 18.04 21.07 -12.44
CA LYS A 339 17.37 22.32 -12.08
C LYS A 339 17.63 22.72 -10.62
N ARG A 340 17.64 21.76 -9.71
CA ARG A 340 17.90 22.01 -8.28
C ARG A 340 19.34 22.41 -8.00
N LEU A 341 20.31 21.92 -8.79
CA LEU A 341 21.73 22.17 -8.58
C LEU A 341 22.22 23.42 -9.31
N TRP A 342 21.72 23.70 -10.51
CA TRP A 342 22.24 24.75 -11.40
C TRP A 342 21.16 25.63 -12.05
N GLY A 343 19.88 25.46 -11.68
CA GLY A 343 18.78 26.23 -12.25
C GLY A 343 18.54 25.89 -13.72
N ASP A 344 18.47 26.93 -14.55
CA ASP A 344 18.25 26.79 -15.99
C ASP A 344 19.57 26.74 -16.81
N GLU A 345 20.71 26.71 -16.12
CA GLU A 345 22.01 26.59 -16.77
C GLU A 345 22.24 25.19 -17.36
N ASN A 346 23.05 25.11 -18.42
CA ASN A 346 23.43 23.81 -18.98
C ASN A 346 24.30 23.02 -17.98
N PRO A 347 23.85 21.87 -17.49
CA PRO A 347 24.60 21.10 -16.51
C PRO A 347 25.71 20.23 -17.12
N ILE A 348 25.74 20.05 -18.44
CA ILE A 348 26.72 19.18 -19.11
C ILE A 348 28.13 19.73 -18.91
N GLY A 349 29.06 18.88 -18.47
CA GLY A 349 30.43 19.22 -18.14
C GLY A 349 30.64 19.83 -16.74
N LYS A 350 29.57 20.23 -16.05
CA LYS A 350 29.65 20.68 -14.66
C LYS A 350 29.96 19.51 -13.75
N SER A 351 30.52 19.81 -12.59
CA SER A 351 30.97 18.82 -11.63
C SER A 351 30.26 18.97 -10.29
N LEU A 352 30.22 17.88 -9.55
CA LEU A 352 29.79 17.85 -8.15
C LEU A 352 30.68 16.88 -7.35
N HIS A 353 30.68 17.04 -6.05
CA HIS A 353 31.39 16.13 -5.14
C HIS A 353 30.53 15.82 -3.93
N ARG A 354 30.90 14.81 -3.17
CA ARG A 354 30.32 14.59 -1.84
C ARG A 354 31.07 15.43 -0.82
N PRO A 355 30.38 15.94 0.21
CA PRO A 355 31.06 16.56 1.34
C PRO A 355 32.18 15.64 1.84
N MET A 356 33.34 16.22 2.19
CA MET A 356 34.51 15.51 2.74
C MET A 356 35.15 14.49 1.78
N MET A 357 34.74 14.43 0.53
CA MET A 357 35.38 13.58 -0.48
C MET A 357 36.01 14.45 -1.57
N THR A 358 37.25 14.12 -1.93
CA THR A 358 37.97 14.82 -3.01
C THR A 358 37.58 14.34 -4.41
N LYS A 359 36.82 13.25 -4.48
CA LYS A 359 36.41 12.66 -5.76
C LYS A 359 35.35 13.53 -6.44
N MET A 360 35.69 13.97 -7.65
CA MET A 360 34.79 14.76 -8.50
C MET A 360 33.97 13.85 -9.42
N TYR A 361 32.73 14.26 -9.64
CA TYR A 361 31.79 13.62 -10.56
C TYR A 361 31.39 14.62 -11.64
N THR A 362 31.50 14.23 -12.91
CA THR A 362 31.21 15.13 -14.03
C THR A 362 29.92 14.72 -14.73
N VAL A 363 29.03 15.68 -14.95
CA VAL A 363 27.75 15.46 -15.64
C VAL A 363 27.98 15.25 -17.12
N VAL A 364 27.62 14.08 -17.65
CA VAL A 364 27.73 13.73 -19.08
C VAL A 364 26.37 13.65 -19.77
N GLY A 365 25.28 13.58 -19.03
CA GLY A 365 23.93 13.51 -19.58
C GLY A 365 22.86 13.99 -18.63
N VAL A 366 21.72 14.38 -19.20
CA VAL A 366 20.50 14.77 -18.49
C VAL A 366 19.35 13.91 -18.98
N VAL A 367 18.70 13.19 -18.07
CA VAL A 367 17.57 12.30 -18.36
C VAL A 367 16.26 12.82 -17.75
N GLY A 368 15.16 12.23 -18.18
CA GLY A 368 13.83 12.50 -17.62
C GLY A 368 13.75 12.17 -16.14
N ASP A 369 12.82 12.85 -15.47
CA ASP A 369 12.50 12.58 -14.08
C ASP A 369 11.68 11.29 -13.98
N VAL A 370 12.03 10.44 -13.02
CA VAL A 370 11.40 9.13 -12.80
C VAL A 370 10.89 9.07 -11.38
N ARG A 371 9.68 8.58 -11.20
CA ARG A 371 9.11 8.31 -9.88
C ARG A 371 9.65 6.97 -9.36
N HIS A 372 10.49 7.05 -8.35
CA HIS A 372 11.20 5.88 -7.85
C HIS A 372 10.52 5.19 -6.67
N THR A 373 10.04 5.96 -5.69
CA THR A 373 9.57 5.45 -4.39
C THR A 373 8.09 5.66 -4.15
N SER A 374 7.53 6.74 -4.66
CA SER A 374 6.13 7.09 -4.50
C SER A 374 5.62 7.86 -5.71
N LEU A 375 4.31 7.82 -5.91
CA LEU A 375 3.65 8.57 -6.98
C LEU A 375 3.52 10.06 -6.64
N ASP A 376 3.70 10.43 -5.38
CA ASP A 376 3.45 11.79 -4.90
C ASP A 376 4.66 12.73 -5.01
N SER A 377 5.88 12.19 -5.18
CA SER A 377 7.10 12.98 -5.15
C SER A 377 8.05 12.62 -6.27
N GLU A 378 8.51 13.65 -6.97
CA GLU A 378 9.66 13.60 -7.86
C GLU A 378 10.90 13.91 -7.02
N PHE A 379 11.71 12.89 -6.77
CA PHE A 379 12.99 13.13 -6.11
C PHE A 379 14.09 13.36 -7.14
N PRO A 380 14.87 14.46 -7.01
CA PRO A 380 16.01 14.66 -7.86
C PRO A 380 17.01 13.52 -7.69
N CYS A 381 17.32 12.87 -8.81
CA CYS A 381 18.14 11.67 -8.85
C CYS A 381 19.39 11.86 -9.72
N LEU A 382 20.48 11.25 -9.30
CA LEU A 382 21.66 11.09 -10.13
C LEU A 382 22.01 9.62 -10.34
N TYR A 383 22.63 9.33 -11.46
CA TYR A 383 23.01 7.97 -11.83
C TYR A 383 24.53 7.88 -11.99
N PHE A 384 25.12 6.81 -11.44
CA PHE A 384 26.50 6.41 -11.66
C PHE A 384 26.56 5.30 -12.69
N SER A 385 27.66 5.20 -13.43
CA SER A 385 27.88 4.08 -14.31
C SER A 385 28.06 2.78 -13.50
N ALA A 386 27.31 1.73 -13.85
CA ALA A 386 27.48 0.42 -13.26
C ALA A 386 28.84 -0.22 -13.59
N ALA A 387 29.50 0.23 -14.65
CA ALA A 387 30.86 -0.21 -14.99
C ALA A 387 31.90 0.27 -13.96
N THR A 388 31.68 1.47 -13.37
CA THR A 388 32.59 2.06 -12.37
C THR A 388 32.20 1.71 -10.94
N ARG A 389 30.94 1.41 -10.69
CA ARG A 389 30.41 1.14 -9.34
C ARG A 389 29.27 0.12 -9.40
N LEU A 390 29.31 -0.89 -8.53
CA LEU A 390 28.26 -1.89 -8.36
C LEU A 390 27.86 -2.02 -6.90
N ALA A 391 26.56 -2.15 -6.66
CA ALA A 391 26.04 -2.56 -5.36
C ALA A 391 26.21 -4.06 -5.13
N SER A 392 26.00 -4.50 -3.88
CA SER A 392 26.02 -5.93 -3.54
C SER A 392 24.90 -6.71 -4.21
N VAL A 393 23.77 -6.04 -4.45
CA VAL A 393 22.60 -6.55 -5.16
C VAL A 393 22.29 -5.59 -6.30
N MET A 394 22.09 -6.12 -7.49
CA MET A 394 21.70 -5.35 -8.67
C MET A 394 20.43 -5.95 -9.27
N ASP A 395 19.55 -5.08 -9.75
CA ASP A 395 18.40 -5.47 -10.53
C ASP A 395 18.80 -5.61 -12.00
N ILE A 396 18.46 -6.74 -12.59
CA ILE A 396 18.57 -6.98 -14.01
C ILE A 396 17.21 -6.71 -14.61
N VAL A 397 17.17 -5.90 -15.65
CA VAL A 397 15.96 -5.57 -16.42
C VAL A 397 16.13 -6.02 -17.86
N ALA A 398 15.11 -6.69 -18.38
CA ALA A 398 15.06 -7.12 -19.78
C ALA A 398 13.74 -6.66 -20.41
N ARG A 399 13.82 -6.04 -21.57
CA ARG A 399 12.63 -5.67 -22.37
C ARG A 399 12.32 -6.76 -23.37
N THR A 400 11.05 -7.15 -23.45
CA THR A 400 10.58 -8.18 -24.36
C THR A 400 9.72 -7.56 -25.48
N TYR A 401 9.66 -8.20 -26.66
CA TYR A 401 8.77 -7.80 -27.76
C TYR A 401 7.30 -8.13 -27.53
N GLY A 402 7.02 -9.06 -26.62
CA GLY A 402 5.68 -9.53 -26.29
C GLY A 402 5.51 -9.71 -24.79
N ARG A 403 4.52 -10.53 -24.38
CA ARG A 403 4.29 -10.81 -22.96
C ARG A 403 5.54 -11.43 -22.32
N PRO A 404 5.99 -10.94 -21.18
CA PRO A 404 7.21 -11.43 -20.49
C PRO A 404 7.21 -12.95 -20.24
N GLU A 405 6.02 -13.55 -20.02
CA GLU A 405 5.84 -14.98 -19.80
C GLU A 405 6.28 -15.84 -21.00
N SER A 406 6.10 -15.35 -22.22
CA SER A 406 6.53 -16.08 -23.43
C SER A 406 8.05 -16.13 -23.53
N ALA A 407 8.75 -15.06 -23.17
CA ALA A 407 10.21 -15.03 -23.11
C ALA A 407 10.76 -15.96 -22.01
N LEU A 408 10.10 -16.02 -20.85
CA LEU A 408 10.45 -16.98 -19.78
C LEU A 408 10.31 -18.43 -20.22
N ASN A 409 9.25 -18.78 -20.94
CA ASN A 409 9.05 -20.13 -21.46
C ASN A 409 10.10 -20.49 -22.53
N SER A 410 10.49 -19.55 -23.38
CA SER A 410 11.57 -19.71 -24.34
C SER A 410 12.92 -19.92 -23.64
N ALA A 411 13.20 -19.18 -22.56
CA ALA A 411 14.38 -19.33 -21.75
C ALA A 411 14.47 -20.73 -21.08
N ARG A 412 13.36 -21.27 -20.57
CA ARG A 412 13.32 -22.63 -19.98
C ARG A 412 13.66 -23.72 -20.97
N GLY A 413 13.44 -23.51 -22.26
CA GLY A 413 13.79 -24.44 -23.34
C GLY A 413 15.26 -24.36 -23.78
N HIS A 414 16.00 -23.32 -23.39
CA HIS A 414 17.35 -23.09 -23.90
C HIS A 414 18.39 -23.97 -23.19
N PRO A 415 19.25 -24.70 -23.92
CA PRO A 415 20.19 -25.70 -23.33
C PRO A 415 21.14 -25.16 -22.29
N GLN A 416 21.51 -23.88 -22.35
CA GLN A 416 22.40 -23.23 -21.37
C GLN A 416 21.77 -23.08 -19.97
N TYR A 417 20.45 -23.10 -19.85
CA TYR A 417 19.75 -23.00 -18.57
C TYR A 417 19.32 -24.36 -17.98
N ARG A 418 19.41 -25.43 -18.78
CA ARG A 418 19.12 -26.81 -18.33
C ARG A 418 20.25 -27.45 -17.50
N SER A 419 21.44 -26.97 -17.70
CA SER A 419 22.62 -27.59 -17.07
C SER A 419 23.09 -26.80 -15.88
N GLY A 420 22.50 -26.64 -14.79
CA GLY A 420 23.03 -26.13 -13.49
C GLY A 420 24.46 -25.50 -13.42
N ALA A 421 25.09 -25.31 -14.58
CA ALA A 421 26.48 -24.94 -14.77
C ALA A 421 26.78 -23.45 -14.53
N ALA A 422 25.74 -22.62 -14.42
CA ALA A 422 25.91 -21.22 -14.09
C ALA A 422 25.52 -20.95 -12.65
N GLY A 423 26.04 -21.64 -11.64
CA GLY A 423 25.92 -21.37 -10.20
C GLY A 423 25.14 -20.14 -9.73
N PHE A 424 23.95 -19.96 -10.25
CA PHE A 424 23.02 -18.92 -9.85
C PHE A 424 22.26 -19.42 -8.63
N GLU A 425 22.84 -19.28 -7.45
CA GLU A 425 22.08 -19.36 -6.21
C GLU A 425 21.26 -18.07 -6.07
N CYS A 426 20.03 -18.16 -6.51
CA CYS A 426 19.04 -17.13 -6.26
C CYS A 426 18.58 -17.25 -4.80
N ALA A 427 19.13 -16.45 -3.90
CA ALA A 427 18.84 -16.51 -2.47
C ALA A 427 17.38 -16.16 -2.11
N HIS A 428 16.54 -15.74 -3.08
CA HIS A 428 15.16 -15.32 -2.82
C HIS A 428 14.12 -15.71 -3.89
N CYS A 429 14.47 -16.53 -4.86
CA CYS A 429 13.53 -17.05 -5.85
C CYS A 429 13.05 -18.46 -5.51
N GLY A 430 12.15 -18.59 -4.56
CA GLY A 430 11.54 -19.89 -4.22
C GLY A 430 10.68 -20.50 -5.35
N ARG A 431 10.51 -19.85 -6.51
CA ARG A 431 9.75 -20.37 -7.68
C ARG A 431 10.21 -19.88 -9.05
N LEU A 432 11.30 -19.15 -9.16
CA LEU A 432 11.87 -18.69 -10.43
C LEU A 432 13.37 -19.04 -10.52
N CYS A 433 13.73 -20.28 -10.15
CA CYS A 433 14.99 -20.87 -10.55
C CYS A 433 14.81 -21.36 -11.98
N LEU A 434 15.27 -20.56 -12.94
CA LEU A 434 15.64 -21.04 -14.27
C LEU A 434 16.97 -21.78 -14.19
#